data_f8ad4d7ac5881326e6203d0022a18f28
#
_entry.id   f8ad4d7ac5881326e6203d0022a18f28
#
_cell.length_a   1.000
_cell.length_b   1.000
_cell.length_c   1.000
_cell.angle_alpha   90.00
_cell.angle_beta   90.00
_cell.angle_gamma   90.00
#
_symmetry.space_group_name_H-M   'P 1'
#
loop_
_entity.id
_entity.type
_entity.pdbx_description
1 polymer ?
#
loop_
_entity_poly.entity_id
_entity_poly.type
_entity_poly.pdbx_seq_one_letter_code
_entity_poly.pdbx_strand_id
1 'polypeptide(L)'
;SGALGLEKFEVAVTASYALDLSGLGQLALLGIAFGMVGGAFAWCLAHAKTLAARLLPNPYVRIAVMGIALSAILFVLRQGRYCGLGTNLISAALDGDGKVAIMPWDWALKFTLTIATLAAGYQGGEVTPLFSIGASLGFALAGILGMPVELCAALGYAAVFGSATNTLLAPILIGCEVFGFGNLPAFFIVCVVAYLFNMDKSIYALQERA
;
A
#
# COMPACT_ATOMS: atom_id res chain seq x y z
N SER A 1 4.82 19.21 14.68
CA SER A 1 4.50 19.83 13.37
C SER A 1 3.57 21.01 13.52
N GLY A 2 2.55 20.97 14.40
CA GLY A 2 1.62 22.08 14.61
C GLY A 2 2.26 23.42 15.01
N ALA A 3 3.33 23.39 15.78
CA ALA A 3 4.09 24.59 16.16
C ALA A 3 4.79 25.31 14.99
N LEU A 4 4.94 24.63 13.85
CA LEU A 4 5.57 25.16 12.63
C LEU A 4 4.55 25.48 11.53
N GLY A 5 3.23 25.46 11.83
CA GLY A 5 2.18 25.73 10.86
C GLY A 5 2.04 24.69 9.73
N LEU A 6 2.65 23.51 9.88
CA LEU A 6 2.52 22.42 8.92
C LEU A 6 1.23 21.67 9.19
N GLU A 7 0.33 21.64 8.21
CA GLU A 7 -0.84 20.81 8.25
C GLU A 7 -0.44 19.34 8.22
N LYS A 8 -0.97 18.57 9.16
CA LYS A 8 -0.75 17.13 9.25
C LYS A 8 -1.81 16.43 8.39
N PHE A 9 -1.40 15.42 7.64
CA PHE A 9 -2.37 14.59 6.94
C PHE A 9 -3.09 13.72 7.98
N GLU A 10 -4.29 14.11 8.32
CA GLU A 10 -5.18 13.39 9.25
C GLU A 10 -6.54 13.23 8.59
N VAL A 11 -7.02 12.01 8.53
CA VAL A 11 -8.35 11.66 8.03
C VAL A 11 -9.04 10.85 9.13
N ALA A 12 -9.96 11.49 9.84
CA ALA A 12 -10.69 10.80 10.91
C ALA A 12 -11.64 9.75 10.32
N VAL A 13 -11.33 8.47 10.51
CA VAL A 13 -12.25 7.37 10.20
C VAL A 13 -13.21 7.19 11.38
N THR A 14 -14.43 7.71 11.22
CA THR A 14 -15.47 7.65 12.24
C THR A 14 -16.25 6.33 12.23
N ALA A 15 -16.13 5.54 11.16
CA ALA A 15 -16.76 4.24 11.05
C ALA A 15 -16.22 3.30 12.14
N SER A 16 -17.06 2.97 13.11
CA SER A 16 -16.76 1.93 14.12
C SER A 16 -17.22 0.59 13.62
N TYR A 17 -16.44 -0.45 13.92
CA TYR A 17 -16.74 -1.81 13.52
C TYR A 17 -16.90 -2.71 14.76
N ALA A 18 -17.97 -3.50 14.81
CA ALA A 18 -18.22 -4.39 15.91
C ALA A 18 -17.20 -5.55 15.91
N LEU A 19 -16.56 -5.76 17.05
CA LEU A 19 -15.61 -6.87 17.25
C LEU A 19 -16.35 -8.14 17.72
N ASP A 20 -17.39 -8.53 17.00
CA ASP A 20 -18.03 -9.82 17.14
C ASP A 20 -17.26 -10.92 16.40
N LEU A 21 -17.70 -12.16 16.47
CA LEU A 21 -17.02 -13.30 15.85
C LEU A 21 -16.95 -13.15 14.31
N SER A 22 -17.99 -12.58 13.71
CA SER A 22 -18.02 -12.32 12.26
C SER A 22 -17.04 -11.20 11.87
N GLY A 23 -17.02 -10.12 12.66
CA GLY A 23 -16.10 -9.02 12.46
C GLY A 23 -14.64 -9.41 12.61
N LEU A 24 -14.31 -10.22 13.59
CA LEU A 24 -12.95 -10.76 13.76
C LEU A 24 -12.54 -11.62 12.54
N GLY A 25 -13.47 -12.43 12.01
CA GLY A 25 -13.23 -13.22 10.79
C GLY A 25 -12.94 -12.33 9.57
N GLN A 26 -13.72 -11.27 9.38
CA GLN A 26 -13.52 -10.32 8.28
C GLN A 26 -12.20 -9.55 8.40
N LEU A 27 -11.85 -9.09 9.61
CA LEU A 27 -10.55 -8.44 9.87
C LEU A 27 -9.38 -9.40 9.62
N ALA A 28 -9.51 -10.67 10.01
CA ALA A 28 -8.48 -11.68 9.73
C ALA A 28 -8.32 -11.93 8.22
N LEU A 29 -9.41 -12.03 7.46
CA LEU A 29 -9.37 -12.16 6.01
C LEU A 29 -8.71 -10.95 5.33
N LEU A 30 -9.03 -9.74 5.78
CA LEU A 30 -8.34 -8.53 5.32
C LEU A 30 -6.84 -8.60 5.62
N GLY A 31 -6.48 -8.97 6.84
CA GLY A 31 -5.07 -9.11 7.25
C GLY A 31 -4.31 -10.11 6.40
N ILE A 32 -4.90 -11.27 6.08
CA ILE A 32 -4.30 -12.27 5.18
C ILE A 32 -4.09 -11.68 3.79
N ALA A 33 -5.11 -11.04 3.22
CA ALA A 33 -5.00 -10.43 1.89
C ALA A 33 -3.92 -9.35 1.83
N PHE A 34 -3.89 -8.44 2.80
CA PHE A 34 -2.88 -7.38 2.89
C PHE A 34 -1.48 -7.95 3.14
N GLY A 35 -1.38 -8.99 3.97
CA GLY A 35 -0.14 -9.70 4.25
C GLY A 35 0.46 -10.31 2.98
N MET A 36 -0.35 -11.06 2.25
CA MET A 36 0.07 -11.67 0.99
C MET A 36 0.48 -10.64 -0.06
N VAL A 37 -0.26 -9.53 -0.21
CA VAL A 37 0.07 -8.50 -1.20
C VAL A 37 1.34 -7.76 -0.82
N GLY A 38 1.55 -7.42 0.46
CA GLY A 38 2.78 -6.77 0.92
C GLY A 38 4.02 -7.67 0.77
N GLY A 39 3.90 -8.93 1.16
CA GLY A 39 4.98 -9.93 0.97
C GLY A 39 5.26 -10.20 -0.51
N ALA A 40 4.22 -10.31 -1.34
CA ALA A 40 4.36 -10.43 -2.79
C ALA A 40 5.06 -9.21 -3.40
N PHE A 41 4.76 -7.99 -2.91
CA PHE A 41 5.43 -6.78 -3.35
C PHE A 41 6.94 -6.86 -3.08
N ALA A 42 7.35 -7.22 -1.87
CA ALA A 42 8.75 -7.35 -1.51
C ALA A 42 9.47 -8.41 -2.36
N TRP A 43 8.84 -9.57 -2.55
CA TRP A 43 9.37 -10.64 -3.38
C TRP A 43 9.49 -10.22 -4.86
N CYS A 44 8.44 -9.67 -5.44
CA CYS A 44 8.42 -9.21 -6.83
C CYS A 44 9.47 -8.11 -7.07
N LEU A 45 9.61 -7.16 -6.13
CA LEU A 45 10.58 -6.08 -6.23
C LEU A 45 12.02 -6.60 -6.28
N ALA A 46 12.36 -7.55 -5.39
CA ALA A 46 13.70 -8.16 -5.37
C ALA A 46 14.01 -8.88 -6.69
N HIS A 47 13.05 -9.66 -7.20
CA HIS A 47 13.22 -10.38 -8.47
C HIS A 47 13.25 -9.44 -9.67
N ALA A 48 12.40 -8.43 -9.71
CA ALA A 48 12.36 -7.45 -10.78
C ALA A 48 13.66 -6.64 -10.86
N LYS A 49 14.23 -6.20 -9.74
CA LYS A 49 15.54 -5.54 -9.69
C LYS A 49 16.65 -6.43 -10.28
N THR A 50 16.66 -7.71 -9.90
CA THR A 50 17.63 -8.68 -10.40
C THR A 50 17.45 -8.94 -11.90
N LEU A 51 16.22 -9.14 -12.36
CA LEU A 51 15.90 -9.38 -13.76
C LEU A 51 16.26 -8.16 -14.63
N ALA A 52 15.88 -6.96 -14.21
CA ALA A 52 16.20 -5.72 -14.92
C ALA A 52 17.72 -5.52 -15.04
N ALA A 53 18.49 -5.83 -13.99
CA ALA A 53 19.95 -5.76 -14.02
C ALA A 53 20.58 -6.79 -14.96
N ARG A 54 19.98 -7.99 -15.10
CA ARG A 54 20.44 -9.02 -16.05
C ARG A 54 20.14 -8.66 -17.48
N LEU A 55 18.93 -8.16 -17.77
CA LEU A 55 18.50 -7.81 -19.13
C LEU A 55 19.18 -6.53 -19.66
N LEU A 56 19.39 -5.56 -18.78
CA LEU A 56 20.03 -4.27 -19.08
C LEU A 56 21.13 -4.00 -18.03
N PRO A 57 22.33 -4.59 -18.21
CA PRO A 57 23.41 -4.46 -17.24
C PRO A 57 23.91 -3.02 -17.05
N ASN A 58 23.89 -2.22 -18.12
CA ASN A 58 24.26 -0.81 -18.04
C ASN A 58 23.14 0.01 -17.36
N PRO A 59 23.39 0.61 -16.18
CA PRO A 59 22.36 1.31 -15.43
C PRO A 59 21.80 2.53 -16.18
N TYR A 60 22.61 3.21 -16.97
CA TYR A 60 22.14 4.38 -17.74
C TYR A 60 21.19 3.97 -18.87
N VAL A 61 21.52 2.89 -19.58
CA VAL A 61 20.66 2.35 -20.63
C VAL A 61 19.37 1.81 -20.03
N ARG A 62 19.44 1.12 -18.88
CA ARG A 62 18.28 0.59 -18.17
C ARG A 62 17.31 1.70 -17.77
N ILE A 63 17.81 2.75 -17.13
CA ILE A 63 16.98 3.90 -16.72
C ILE A 63 16.35 4.56 -17.95
N ALA A 64 17.11 4.79 -19.02
CA ALA A 64 16.61 5.45 -20.22
C ALA A 64 15.53 4.61 -20.92
N VAL A 65 15.80 3.34 -21.22
CA VAL A 65 14.86 2.46 -21.93
C VAL A 65 13.60 2.21 -21.12
N MET A 66 13.74 1.80 -19.83
CA MET A 66 12.59 1.55 -18.98
C MET A 66 11.84 2.83 -18.66
N GLY A 67 12.52 3.98 -18.54
CA GLY A 67 11.89 5.28 -18.32
C GLY A 67 11.01 5.72 -19.47
N ILE A 68 11.48 5.58 -20.71
CA ILE A 68 10.69 5.89 -21.90
C ILE A 68 9.46 4.97 -21.97
N ALA A 69 9.65 3.66 -21.76
CA ALA A 69 8.55 2.70 -21.77
C ALA A 69 7.51 3.01 -20.67
N LEU A 70 7.96 3.26 -19.43
CA LEU A 70 7.09 3.63 -18.31
C LEU A 70 6.35 4.94 -18.56
N SER A 71 7.03 5.96 -19.11
CA SER A 71 6.40 7.24 -19.44
C SER A 71 5.30 7.08 -20.48
N ALA A 72 5.54 6.27 -21.51
CA ALA A 72 4.53 5.96 -22.52
C ALA A 72 3.33 5.20 -21.92
N ILE A 73 3.58 4.20 -21.08
CA ILE A 73 2.51 3.45 -20.38
C ILE A 73 1.70 4.38 -19.46
N LEU A 74 2.38 5.22 -18.66
CA LEU A 74 1.71 6.13 -17.73
C LEU A 74 0.90 7.21 -18.48
N PHE A 75 1.36 7.64 -19.66
CA PHE A 75 0.63 8.58 -20.50
C PHE A 75 -0.67 7.95 -21.03
N VAL A 76 -0.61 6.70 -21.49
CA VAL A 76 -1.78 5.96 -21.99
C VAL A 76 -2.72 5.58 -20.86
N LEU A 77 -2.18 5.19 -19.69
CA LEU A 77 -2.97 4.82 -18.52
C LEU A 77 -3.51 6.06 -17.77
N ARG A 78 -4.66 6.57 -18.24
CA ARG A 78 -5.42 7.64 -17.60
C ARG A 78 -4.60 8.89 -17.24
N GLN A 79 -3.80 9.37 -18.16
CA GLN A 79 -3.12 10.68 -18.08
C GLN A 79 -2.35 10.88 -16.76
N GLY A 80 -1.60 9.88 -16.31
CA GLY A 80 -0.76 10.02 -15.14
C GLY A 80 -1.42 9.73 -13.79
N ARG A 81 -2.62 9.14 -13.77
CA ARG A 81 -3.32 8.74 -12.53
C ARG A 81 -2.44 7.93 -11.56
N TYR A 82 -1.54 7.12 -12.10
CA TYR A 82 -0.63 6.27 -11.32
C TYR A 82 0.76 6.86 -11.12
N CYS A 83 0.98 8.10 -11.58
CA CYS A 83 2.26 8.80 -11.39
C CYS A 83 2.50 9.18 -9.94
N GLY A 84 3.78 9.36 -9.60
CA GLY A 84 4.22 9.85 -8.31
C GLY A 84 3.86 8.92 -7.14
N LEU A 85 3.63 9.50 -5.98
CA LEU A 85 3.42 8.80 -4.71
C LEU A 85 2.08 8.05 -4.62
N GLY A 86 1.07 8.45 -5.41
CA GLY A 86 -0.26 7.86 -5.38
C GLY A 86 -1.18 8.43 -4.28
N THR A 87 -0.89 9.64 -3.81
CA THR A 87 -1.73 10.33 -2.81
C THR A 87 -3.16 10.57 -3.32
N ASN A 88 -3.31 10.77 -4.62
CA ASN A 88 -4.62 10.86 -5.29
C ASN A 88 -5.45 9.57 -5.14
N LEU A 89 -4.82 8.39 -5.16
CA LEU A 89 -5.51 7.12 -4.93
C LEU A 89 -5.84 6.92 -3.44
N ILE A 90 -4.97 7.38 -2.54
CA ILE A 90 -5.22 7.36 -1.09
C ILE A 90 -6.44 8.22 -0.77
N SER A 91 -6.44 9.48 -1.22
CA SER A 91 -7.59 10.37 -1.01
C SER A 91 -8.86 9.81 -1.62
N ALA A 92 -8.81 9.31 -2.86
CA ALA A 92 -9.97 8.70 -3.51
C ALA A 92 -10.52 7.48 -2.78
N ALA A 93 -9.65 6.69 -2.12
CA ALA A 93 -10.08 5.52 -1.35
C ALA A 93 -10.71 5.87 -0.01
N LEU A 94 -10.34 7.02 0.57
CA LEU A 94 -10.78 7.49 1.88
C LEU A 94 -11.95 8.48 1.78
N ASP A 95 -11.97 9.31 0.72
CA ASP A 95 -12.94 10.42 0.58
C ASP A 95 -14.30 9.91 0.12
N GLY A 96 -14.84 8.87 0.39
CA GLY A 96 -16.22 8.40 0.11
C GLY A 96 -17.13 9.23 -0.83
N ASP A 97 -16.71 10.46 -1.15
CA ASP A 97 -17.42 11.50 -1.92
C ASP A 97 -17.44 11.26 -3.45
N GLY A 98 -16.84 10.20 -3.95
CA GLY A 98 -16.94 9.81 -5.35
C GLY A 98 -16.34 10.78 -6.39
N LYS A 99 -15.61 11.82 -5.98
CA LYS A 99 -15.00 12.80 -6.89
C LYS A 99 -13.98 12.21 -7.85
N VAL A 100 -13.26 11.19 -7.38
CA VAL A 100 -12.35 10.39 -8.21
C VAL A 100 -12.78 8.95 -8.11
N ALA A 101 -13.40 8.39 -9.16
CA ALA A 101 -13.81 7.00 -9.17
C ALA A 101 -12.58 6.08 -9.02
N ILE A 102 -12.50 5.34 -7.92
CA ILE A 102 -11.50 4.29 -7.74
C ILE A 102 -11.99 3.03 -8.44
N MET A 103 -11.07 2.34 -9.10
CA MET A 103 -11.37 1.09 -9.79
C MET A 103 -10.83 -0.10 -8.99
N PRO A 104 -11.50 -1.25 -9.00
CA PRO A 104 -11.06 -2.43 -8.24
C PRO A 104 -9.65 -2.92 -8.58
N TRP A 105 -9.12 -2.56 -9.76
CA TRP A 105 -7.77 -2.93 -10.22
C TRP A 105 -6.70 -1.85 -10.03
N ASP A 106 -7.05 -0.67 -9.48
CA ASP A 106 -6.09 0.43 -9.30
C ASP A 106 -4.89 0.03 -8.42
N TRP A 107 -5.12 -0.79 -7.40
CA TRP A 107 -4.06 -1.32 -6.55
C TRP A 107 -3.06 -2.18 -7.34
N ALA A 108 -3.53 -3.04 -8.26
CA ALA A 108 -2.67 -3.93 -9.03
C ALA A 108 -1.84 -3.16 -10.08
N LEU A 109 -2.42 -2.15 -10.71
CA LEU A 109 -1.69 -1.26 -11.62
C LEU A 109 -0.64 -0.45 -10.86
N LYS A 110 -0.99 0.12 -9.72
CA LYS A 110 -0.03 0.86 -8.87
C LYS A 110 1.09 -0.05 -8.38
N PHE A 111 0.78 -1.27 -7.94
CA PHE A 111 1.73 -2.30 -7.54
C PHE A 111 2.75 -2.59 -8.66
N THR A 112 2.25 -2.91 -9.86
CA THR A 112 3.10 -3.28 -11.00
C THR A 112 3.97 -2.13 -11.48
N LEU A 113 3.39 -0.93 -11.62
CA LEU A 113 4.11 0.26 -12.08
C LEU A 113 5.17 0.73 -11.07
N THR A 114 4.88 0.61 -9.77
CA THR A 114 5.85 0.95 -8.72
C THR A 114 7.05 -0.01 -8.77
N ILE A 115 6.81 -1.32 -8.88
CA ILE A 115 7.88 -2.31 -9.01
C ILE A 115 8.71 -2.05 -10.26
N ALA A 116 8.08 -1.79 -11.40
CA ALA A 116 8.78 -1.52 -12.65
C ALA A 116 9.65 -0.25 -12.56
N THR A 117 9.15 0.80 -11.92
CA THR A 117 9.89 2.05 -11.70
C THR A 117 11.12 1.84 -10.82
N LEU A 118 10.95 1.13 -9.71
CA LEU A 118 12.05 0.85 -8.78
C LEU A 118 13.08 -0.13 -9.38
N ALA A 119 12.62 -1.12 -10.18
CA ALA A 119 13.50 -2.05 -10.88
C ALA A 119 14.31 -1.39 -12.00
N ALA A 120 13.77 -0.34 -12.61
CA ALA A 120 14.50 0.47 -13.59
C ALA A 120 15.73 1.17 -12.98
N GLY A 121 15.73 1.38 -11.67
CA GLY A 121 16.80 2.05 -10.93
C GLY A 121 16.46 3.48 -10.54
N TYR A 122 15.21 3.91 -10.73
CA TYR A 122 14.78 5.20 -10.19
C TYR A 122 14.79 5.18 -8.68
N GLN A 123 15.49 6.13 -8.09
CA GLN A 123 15.50 6.35 -6.64
C GLN A 123 14.21 7.06 -6.23
N GLY A 124 13.42 6.42 -5.38
CA GLY A 124 12.15 6.98 -4.88
C GLY A 124 11.75 6.30 -3.58
N GLY A 125 10.79 6.90 -2.85
CA GLY A 125 10.24 6.29 -1.64
C GLY A 125 9.29 5.14 -1.99
N GLU A 126 9.51 3.97 -1.40
CA GLU A 126 8.60 2.83 -1.53
C GLU A 126 7.38 2.93 -0.60
N VAL A 127 7.49 3.71 0.47
CA VAL A 127 6.51 3.77 1.57
C VAL A 127 5.15 4.32 1.11
N THR A 128 5.13 5.51 0.52
CA THR A 128 3.86 6.12 0.09
C THR A 128 3.15 5.34 -1.02
N PRO A 129 3.85 4.79 -2.04
CA PRO A 129 3.24 3.84 -2.95
C PRO A 129 2.62 2.60 -2.28
N LEU A 130 3.24 2.05 -1.22
CA LEU A 130 2.67 0.94 -0.45
C LEU A 130 1.38 1.35 0.28
N PHE A 131 1.35 2.56 0.84
CA PHE A 131 0.13 3.12 1.41
C PHE A 131 -0.99 3.23 0.36
N SER A 132 -0.66 3.70 -0.83
CA SER A 132 -1.60 3.82 -1.94
C SER A 132 -2.12 2.47 -2.43
N ILE A 133 -1.25 1.46 -2.56
CA ILE A 133 -1.61 0.10 -2.91
C ILE A 133 -2.54 -0.48 -1.85
N GLY A 134 -2.19 -0.31 -0.57
CA GLY A 134 -2.98 -0.80 0.54
C GLY A 134 -4.37 -0.16 0.63
N ALA A 135 -4.45 1.16 0.52
CA ALA A 135 -5.73 1.88 0.56
C ALA A 135 -6.65 1.48 -0.60
N SER A 136 -6.11 1.40 -1.83
CA SER A 136 -6.89 0.98 -3.00
C SER A 136 -7.32 -0.49 -2.94
N LEU A 137 -6.50 -1.36 -2.39
CA LEU A 137 -6.85 -2.77 -2.15
C LEU A 137 -7.94 -2.88 -1.08
N GLY A 138 -7.83 -2.12 0.01
CA GLY A 138 -8.85 -2.05 1.05
C GLY A 138 -10.19 -1.60 0.51
N PHE A 139 -10.20 -0.57 -0.34
CA PHE A 139 -11.40 -0.13 -1.08
C PHE A 139 -12.02 -1.28 -1.88
N ALA A 140 -11.21 -2.01 -2.65
CA ALA A 140 -11.71 -3.11 -3.49
C ALA A 140 -12.29 -4.27 -2.66
N LEU A 141 -11.67 -4.60 -1.52
CA LEU A 141 -12.12 -5.68 -0.64
C LEU A 141 -13.34 -5.31 0.21
N ALA A 142 -13.54 -4.03 0.51
CA ALA A 142 -14.65 -3.55 1.32
C ALA A 142 -16.01 -3.98 0.74
N GLY A 143 -16.19 -3.82 -0.59
CA GLY A 143 -17.42 -4.21 -1.26
C GLY A 143 -17.67 -5.72 -1.24
N ILE A 144 -16.62 -6.54 -1.25
CA ILE A 144 -16.71 -8.01 -1.20
C ILE A 144 -17.08 -8.49 0.21
N LEU A 145 -16.51 -7.84 1.22
CA LEU A 145 -16.70 -8.23 2.62
C LEU A 145 -17.91 -7.53 3.29
N GLY A 146 -18.53 -6.56 2.62
CA GLY A 146 -19.63 -5.78 3.20
C GLY A 146 -19.19 -4.90 4.39
N MET A 147 -17.95 -4.45 4.40
CA MET A 147 -17.37 -3.61 5.44
C MET A 147 -17.34 -2.13 5.04
N PRO A 148 -17.26 -1.19 6.00
CA PRO A 148 -17.12 0.23 5.70
C PRO A 148 -15.86 0.47 4.86
N VAL A 149 -16.02 1.15 3.73
CA VAL A 149 -14.96 1.39 2.74
C VAL A 149 -13.79 2.17 3.34
N GLU A 150 -14.09 3.25 4.06
CA GLU A 150 -13.08 4.10 4.72
C GLU A 150 -12.22 3.30 5.69
N LEU A 151 -12.85 2.43 6.49
CA LEU A 151 -12.14 1.60 7.45
C LEU A 151 -11.23 0.59 6.74
N CYS A 152 -11.74 -0.12 5.72
CA CYS A 152 -10.95 -1.09 4.95
C CYS A 152 -9.77 -0.41 4.24
N ALA A 153 -9.98 0.78 3.68
CA ALA A 153 -8.91 1.57 3.04
C ALA A 153 -7.84 1.98 4.06
N ALA A 154 -8.24 2.46 5.23
CA ALA A 154 -7.33 2.83 6.31
C ALA A 154 -6.52 1.62 6.84
N LEU A 155 -7.19 0.49 7.06
CA LEU A 155 -6.53 -0.76 7.48
C LEU A 155 -5.55 -1.25 6.43
N GLY A 156 -5.92 -1.22 5.14
CA GLY A 156 -5.04 -1.59 4.04
C GLY A 156 -3.83 -0.67 3.92
N TYR A 157 -4.03 0.65 4.07
CA TYR A 157 -2.96 1.64 4.10
C TYR A 157 -1.84 1.23 5.07
N ALA A 158 -2.17 0.89 6.30
CA ALA A 158 -1.19 0.52 7.31
C ALA A 158 -0.64 -0.92 7.10
N ALA A 159 -1.53 -1.89 6.87
CA ALA A 159 -1.16 -3.30 6.90
C ALA A 159 -0.30 -3.75 5.71
N VAL A 160 -0.56 -3.24 4.48
CA VAL A 160 0.28 -3.57 3.31
C VAL A 160 1.69 -3.02 3.48
N PHE A 161 1.82 -1.80 4.00
CA PHE A 161 3.12 -1.24 4.34
C PHE A 161 3.85 -2.09 5.40
N GLY A 162 3.18 -2.42 6.50
CA GLY A 162 3.74 -3.25 7.57
C GLY A 162 4.22 -4.62 7.08
N SER A 163 3.41 -5.26 6.25
CA SER A 163 3.75 -6.54 5.63
C SER A 163 4.96 -6.42 4.69
N ALA A 164 4.97 -5.44 3.79
CA ALA A 164 6.06 -5.27 2.82
C ALA A 164 7.39 -4.88 3.48
N THR A 165 7.35 -4.17 4.61
CA THR A 165 8.53 -3.76 5.37
C THR A 165 8.92 -4.76 6.46
N ASN A 166 8.13 -5.81 6.68
CA ASN A 166 8.29 -6.78 7.77
C ASN A 166 8.35 -6.09 9.15
N THR A 167 7.45 -5.13 9.39
CA THR A 167 7.35 -4.37 10.65
C THR A 167 5.96 -4.51 11.26
N LEU A 168 5.88 -4.60 12.58
CA LEU A 168 4.61 -4.81 13.30
C LEU A 168 4.09 -3.53 13.97
N LEU A 169 4.91 -2.88 14.78
CA LEU A 169 4.44 -1.76 15.61
C LEU A 169 4.26 -0.47 14.83
N ALA A 170 5.19 -0.17 13.90
CA ALA A 170 5.15 1.06 13.14
C ALA A 170 3.85 1.25 12.33
N PRO A 171 3.34 0.26 11.57
CA PRO A 171 2.10 0.41 10.82
C PRO A 171 0.88 0.62 11.73
N ILE A 172 0.82 -0.02 12.89
CA ILE A 172 -0.28 0.18 13.86
C ILE A 172 -0.29 1.64 14.34
N LEU A 173 0.88 2.15 14.75
CA LEU A 173 0.99 3.53 15.24
C LEU A 173 0.72 4.56 14.13
N ILE A 174 1.23 4.34 12.93
CA ILE A 174 0.97 5.20 11.77
C ILE A 174 -0.54 5.21 11.45
N GLY A 175 -1.18 4.04 11.43
CA GLY A 175 -2.62 3.94 11.20
C GLY A 175 -3.43 4.72 12.24
N CYS A 176 -3.10 4.56 13.53
CA CYS A 176 -3.76 5.30 14.61
C CYS A 176 -3.47 6.82 14.57
N GLU A 177 -2.26 7.21 14.19
CA GLU A 177 -1.89 8.62 14.09
C GLU A 177 -2.58 9.34 12.94
N VAL A 178 -2.75 8.67 11.79
CA VAL A 178 -3.37 9.23 10.59
C VAL A 178 -4.90 9.16 10.66
N PHE A 179 -5.47 8.05 11.15
CA PHE A 179 -6.91 7.76 11.07
C PHE A 179 -7.63 7.83 12.42
N GLY A 180 -6.90 8.13 13.49
CA GLY A 180 -7.45 8.19 14.85
C GLY A 180 -7.36 6.87 15.60
N PHE A 181 -7.35 6.98 16.94
CA PHE A 181 -7.18 5.83 17.85
C PHE A 181 -8.48 5.03 18.08
N GLY A 182 -9.62 5.50 17.57
CA GLY A 182 -10.92 4.82 17.77
C GLY A 182 -10.95 3.39 17.23
N ASN A 183 -10.21 3.11 16.18
CA ASN A 183 -10.12 1.80 15.55
C ASN A 183 -8.81 1.04 15.87
N LEU A 184 -8.09 1.42 16.94
CA LEU A 184 -6.85 0.75 17.37
C LEU A 184 -6.94 -0.79 17.42
N PRO A 185 -8.01 -1.41 17.97
CA PRO A 185 -8.11 -2.88 17.99
C PRO A 185 -8.15 -3.48 16.57
N ALA A 186 -8.83 -2.84 15.62
CA ALA A 186 -8.89 -3.30 14.23
C ALA A 186 -7.53 -3.17 13.54
N PHE A 187 -6.82 -2.05 13.73
CA PHE A 187 -5.43 -1.90 13.24
C PHE A 187 -4.51 -2.95 13.82
N PHE A 188 -4.61 -3.21 15.13
CA PHE A 188 -3.79 -4.22 15.79
C PHE A 188 -4.01 -5.61 15.17
N ILE A 189 -5.28 -6.05 15.08
CA ILE A 189 -5.63 -7.37 14.54
C ILE A 189 -5.15 -7.52 13.10
N VAL A 190 -5.48 -6.56 12.22
CA VAL A 190 -5.17 -6.64 10.80
C VAL A 190 -3.66 -6.58 10.55
N CYS A 191 -2.93 -5.70 11.24
CA CYS A 191 -1.48 -5.60 11.11
C CYS A 191 -0.75 -6.83 11.65
N VAL A 192 -1.21 -7.42 12.77
CA VAL A 192 -0.65 -8.68 13.30
C VAL A 192 -0.85 -9.81 12.30
N VAL A 193 -2.06 -9.97 11.77
CA VAL A 193 -2.35 -11.01 10.77
C VAL A 193 -1.54 -10.77 9.50
N ALA A 194 -1.47 -9.54 9.01
CA ALA A 194 -0.67 -9.21 7.82
C ALA A 194 0.82 -9.48 8.03
N TYR A 195 1.35 -9.21 9.21
CA TYR A 195 2.72 -9.53 9.57
C TYR A 195 3.00 -11.03 9.58
N LEU A 196 2.04 -11.85 10.04
CA LEU A 196 2.18 -13.32 10.03
C LEU A 196 2.13 -13.91 8.61
N PHE A 197 1.36 -13.29 7.71
CA PHE A 197 1.15 -13.78 6.34
C PHE A 197 2.00 -13.08 5.27
N ASN A 198 3.05 -12.35 5.64
CA ASN A 198 3.94 -11.65 4.70
C ASN A 198 4.98 -12.55 4.01
N MET A 199 4.87 -13.88 4.15
CA MET A 199 5.81 -14.86 3.57
C MET A 199 7.27 -14.65 3.99
N ASP A 200 7.50 -14.01 5.12
CA ASP A 200 8.83 -13.66 5.65
C ASP A 200 9.70 -12.88 4.64
N LYS A 201 9.08 -11.95 3.94
CA LYS A 201 9.73 -11.08 2.96
C LYS A 201 9.74 -9.65 3.44
N SER A 202 10.81 -8.92 3.07
CA SER A 202 10.96 -7.50 3.32
C SER A 202 11.52 -6.80 2.09
N ILE A 203 11.09 -5.55 1.86
CA ILE A 203 11.72 -4.67 0.87
C ILE A 203 13.13 -4.26 1.31
N TYR A 204 13.44 -4.38 2.58
CA TYR A 204 14.76 -4.10 3.16
C TYR A 204 15.55 -5.41 3.29
N ALA A 205 16.63 -5.53 2.49
CA ALA A 205 17.40 -6.77 2.34
C ALA A 205 18.07 -7.28 3.63
N LEU A 206 18.27 -6.42 4.63
CA LEU A 206 18.95 -6.75 5.89
C LEU A 206 17.99 -6.90 7.07
N GLN A 207 16.69 -6.83 6.84
CA GLN A 207 15.70 -6.96 7.91
C GLN A 207 15.30 -8.42 8.07
N GLU A 208 15.66 -8.99 9.20
CA GLU A 208 15.25 -10.32 9.65
C GLU A 208 14.12 -10.21 10.68
N ARG A 209 13.31 -11.26 10.81
CA ARG A 209 12.37 -11.38 11.93
C ARG A 209 13.15 -11.53 13.23
N ALA A 210 12.77 -10.75 14.22
CA ALA A 210 13.24 -10.92 15.59
C ALA A 210 12.58 -12.13 16.24
#